data_897f7fb74d36f69bd60c05ca93a9ed11
#
_entry.id   897f7fb74d36f69bd60c05ca93a9ed11
#
_cell.length_a   1.000
_cell.length_b   1.000
_cell.length_c   1.000
_cell.angle_alpha   90.00
_cell.angle_beta   90.00
_cell.angle_gamma   90.00
#
_symmetry.space_group_name_H-M   'P 1'
#
loop_
_entity.id
_entity.type
_entity.pdbx_description
1 polymer ?
#
loop_
_entity_poly.entity_id
_entity_poly.type
_entity_poly.pdbx_seq_one_letter_code
_entity_poly.pdbx_strand_id
1 'polypeptide(L)'
;MTPRHLAGARILAQGLAGPPRTDSPVEVARAFAASQGQDLPGVLSSLALRSGGRIEPVLAALDDGQIVRGYPMRGTVFAVAADTLAWLTELCADGPLRAAIARRGRLGLDEAQVERAREVLEVAAAPHSRRGGRGILRAELRAAWEEAGLAWEGGRGYHLLAELITMGHACYGPWREGETAVVLARTWLPTGTDLDGAFNGDRTAAATELARRYFTSRGPAGERDLAWFSKLPLGLLREALPQVEAELESGFADADGRLHSTAEAARGGDGERLFWRPGLLEDYAAAKKESMKELLLPGFDELVLGYRDRLYLMDAARHRAITPGNNGVFRRTALRRGEVVGTWAPAGSGKRRRLELTALRPVSEAQRHRFDRLFEAFPVPR
;
A
#
# COMPACT_ATOMS: atom_id res chain seq x y z
N MET A 1 -19.46 -15.23 12.80
CA MET A 1 -19.12 -15.90 11.51
C MET A 1 -18.39 -14.87 10.66
N THR A 2 -17.40 -15.25 9.85
CA THR A 2 -16.65 -14.29 9.03
C THR A 2 -17.50 -13.89 7.82
N PRO A 3 -17.65 -12.60 7.48
CA PRO A 3 -18.52 -12.13 6.39
C PRO A 3 -17.87 -12.41 5.02
N ARG A 4 -17.96 -13.67 4.57
CA ARG A 4 -17.24 -14.18 3.38
C ARG A 4 -17.60 -13.48 2.07
N HIS A 5 -18.85 -13.01 1.93
CA HIS A 5 -19.27 -12.31 0.72
C HIS A 5 -18.59 -10.95 0.59
N LEU A 6 -18.48 -10.20 1.68
CA LEU A 6 -17.74 -8.95 1.73
C LEU A 6 -16.26 -9.18 1.39
N ALA A 7 -15.64 -10.23 2.00
CA ALA A 7 -14.26 -10.59 1.70
C ALA A 7 -14.06 -10.95 0.21
N GLY A 8 -14.96 -11.74 -0.38
CA GLY A 8 -14.89 -12.12 -1.79
C GLY A 8 -15.05 -10.92 -2.75
N ALA A 9 -15.96 -9.99 -2.45
CA ALA A 9 -16.12 -8.77 -3.22
C ALA A 9 -14.85 -7.88 -3.16
N ARG A 10 -14.24 -7.73 -1.98
CA ARG A 10 -12.97 -7.01 -1.79
C ARG A 10 -11.79 -7.68 -2.50
N ILE A 11 -11.71 -9.01 -2.51
CA ILE A 11 -10.71 -9.78 -3.27
C ILE A 11 -10.83 -9.47 -4.76
N LEU A 12 -12.04 -9.47 -5.29
CA LEU A 12 -12.28 -9.15 -6.70
C LEU A 12 -12.00 -7.66 -7.00
N ALA A 13 -12.49 -6.75 -6.17
CA ALA A 13 -12.27 -5.31 -6.34
C ALA A 13 -10.78 -4.95 -6.39
N GLN A 14 -9.97 -5.65 -5.60
CA GLN A 14 -8.52 -5.48 -5.56
C GLN A 14 -7.77 -6.22 -6.69
N GLY A 15 -8.45 -6.88 -7.63
CA GLY A 15 -7.82 -7.59 -8.73
C GLY A 15 -7.04 -8.86 -8.33
N LEU A 16 -7.40 -9.45 -7.19
CA LEU A 16 -6.77 -10.70 -6.70
C LEU A 16 -7.51 -11.96 -7.18
N ALA A 17 -8.60 -11.81 -7.88
CA ALA A 17 -9.38 -12.88 -8.50
C ALA A 17 -10.05 -12.39 -9.79
N GLY A 18 -10.39 -13.33 -10.67
CA GLY A 18 -10.89 -13.00 -12.00
C GLY A 18 -9.77 -12.55 -12.96
N PRO A 19 -10.13 -12.07 -14.16
CA PRO A 19 -9.14 -11.46 -15.05
C PRO A 19 -8.55 -10.21 -14.41
N PRO A 20 -7.25 -9.93 -14.60
CA PRO A 20 -6.65 -8.69 -14.10
C PRO A 20 -7.35 -7.50 -14.74
N ARG A 21 -7.57 -6.44 -13.96
CA ARG A 21 -8.18 -5.20 -14.46
C ARG A 21 -7.24 -4.44 -15.41
N THR A 22 -5.95 -4.67 -15.26
CA THR A 22 -4.86 -4.14 -16.10
C THR A 22 -3.63 -5.02 -15.92
N ASP A 23 -2.82 -5.11 -16.97
CA ASP A 23 -1.50 -5.77 -16.91
C ASP A 23 -0.39 -4.79 -16.52
N SER A 24 -0.73 -3.50 -16.33
CA SER A 24 0.22 -2.46 -15.96
C SER A 24 0.33 -2.29 -14.44
N PRO A 25 1.50 -2.54 -13.83
CA PRO A 25 1.71 -2.27 -12.41
C PRO A 25 1.63 -0.78 -12.07
N VAL A 26 1.89 0.11 -13.05
CA VAL A 26 1.75 1.56 -12.88
C VAL A 26 0.28 1.94 -12.72
N GLU A 27 -0.61 1.36 -13.53
CA GLU A 27 -2.05 1.57 -13.42
C GLU A 27 -2.59 1.02 -12.10
N VAL A 28 -2.09 -0.14 -11.64
CA VAL A 28 -2.43 -0.66 -10.30
C VAL A 28 -1.98 0.32 -9.22
N ALA A 29 -0.73 0.79 -9.26
CA ALA A 29 -0.22 1.75 -8.26
C ALA A 29 -1.04 3.06 -8.26
N ARG A 30 -1.42 3.56 -9.45
CA ARG A 30 -2.26 4.75 -9.60
C ARG A 30 -3.67 4.52 -9.06
N ALA A 31 -4.32 3.42 -9.41
CA ALA A 31 -5.67 3.08 -8.96
C ALA A 31 -5.74 2.88 -7.43
N PHE A 32 -4.69 2.36 -6.82
CA PHE A 32 -4.62 2.17 -5.37
C PHE A 32 -4.23 3.45 -4.62
N ALA A 33 -3.82 4.52 -5.30
CA ALA A 33 -3.21 5.73 -4.78
C ALA A 33 -1.93 5.45 -3.97
N ALA A 34 -1.98 4.52 -3.01
CA ALA A 34 -0.83 4.10 -2.21
C ALA A 34 -0.98 2.63 -1.79
N SER A 35 0.09 1.87 -1.88
CA SER A 35 0.21 0.49 -1.39
C SER A 35 1.29 0.40 -0.32
N GLN A 36 0.99 -0.24 0.82
CA GLN A 36 1.90 -0.29 1.97
C GLN A 36 3.25 -0.91 1.59
N GLY A 37 4.32 -0.15 1.79
CA GLY A 37 5.66 -0.45 1.27
C GLY A 37 6.74 -0.73 2.31
N GLN A 38 6.37 -0.98 3.59
CA GLN A 38 7.36 -1.31 4.63
C GLN A 38 8.10 -2.63 4.37
N ASP A 39 7.41 -3.63 3.83
CA ASP A 39 8.03 -4.84 3.28
C ASP A 39 8.23 -4.61 1.77
N LEU A 40 9.46 -4.21 1.37
CA LEU A 40 9.75 -3.90 -0.03
C LEU A 40 9.46 -5.10 -0.96
N PRO A 41 9.98 -6.32 -0.72
CA PRO A 41 9.60 -7.48 -1.52
C PRO A 41 8.08 -7.71 -1.52
N GLY A 42 7.43 -7.48 -0.39
CA GLY A 42 5.98 -7.66 -0.23
C GLY A 42 5.16 -6.72 -1.10
N VAL A 43 5.46 -5.43 -1.12
CA VAL A 43 4.71 -4.47 -1.94
C VAL A 43 4.93 -4.69 -3.44
N LEU A 44 6.14 -5.08 -3.85
CA LEU A 44 6.41 -5.42 -5.25
C LEU A 44 5.63 -6.66 -5.68
N SER A 45 5.60 -7.70 -4.84
CA SER A 45 4.73 -8.87 -5.05
C SER A 45 3.25 -8.50 -5.07
N SER A 46 2.80 -7.60 -4.20
CA SER A 46 1.41 -7.13 -4.13
C SER A 46 0.96 -6.44 -5.43
N LEU A 47 1.81 -5.57 -5.99
CA LEU A 47 1.58 -4.94 -7.29
C LEU A 47 1.57 -5.97 -8.42
N ALA A 48 2.54 -6.88 -8.44
CA ALA A 48 2.64 -7.93 -9.45
C ALA A 48 1.40 -8.85 -9.46
N LEU A 49 0.92 -9.29 -8.28
CA LEU A 49 -0.28 -10.12 -8.16
C LEU A 49 -1.53 -9.47 -8.78
N ARG A 50 -1.59 -8.14 -8.79
CA ARG A 50 -2.71 -7.34 -9.30
C ARG A 50 -2.55 -6.92 -10.77
N SER A 51 -1.35 -7.15 -11.35
CA SER A 51 -1.01 -6.75 -12.72
C SER A 51 -0.46 -7.92 -13.55
N GLY A 52 -1.15 -9.06 -13.55
CA GLY A 52 -0.79 -10.22 -14.37
C GLY A 52 0.21 -11.21 -13.75
N GLY A 53 0.60 -11.03 -12.48
CA GLY A 53 1.38 -12.03 -11.72
C GLY A 53 2.89 -12.07 -12.02
N ARG A 54 3.43 -11.09 -12.74
CA ARG A 54 4.85 -11.02 -13.13
C ARG A 54 5.58 -9.91 -12.38
N ILE A 55 6.80 -10.20 -11.91
CA ILE A 55 7.59 -9.22 -11.13
C ILE A 55 8.39 -8.27 -12.02
N GLU A 56 8.82 -8.72 -13.20
CA GLU A 56 9.69 -7.96 -14.09
C GLU A 56 9.07 -6.62 -14.52
N PRO A 57 7.77 -6.52 -14.89
CA PRO A 57 7.16 -5.23 -15.20
C PRO A 57 7.13 -4.25 -14.01
N VAL A 58 7.07 -4.77 -12.78
CA VAL A 58 7.10 -3.93 -11.57
C VAL A 58 8.49 -3.35 -11.36
N LEU A 59 9.54 -4.16 -11.52
CA LEU A 59 10.94 -3.71 -11.42
C LEU A 59 11.26 -2.68 -12.53
N ALA A 60 10.85 -2.96 -13.76
CA ALA A 60 11.00 -2.02 -14.87
C ALA A 60 10.31 -0.67 -14.59
N ALA A 61 9.09 -0.69 -14.02
CA ALA A 61 8.38 0.53 -13.68
C ALA A 61 9.07 1.35 -12.55
N LEU A 62 9.81 0.70 -11.66
CA LEU A 62 10.69 1.40 -10.68
C LEU A 62 11.89 2.02 -11.39
N ASP A 63 12.57 1.27 -12.27
CA ASP A 63 13.76 1.73 -12.99
C ASP A 63 13.44 2.91 -13.92
N ASP A 64 12.27 2.87 -14.57
CA ASP A 64 11.74 3.93 -15.41
C ASP A 64 11.19 5.14 -14.62
N GLY A 65 11.17 5.06 -13.29
CA GLY A 65 10.66 6.11 -12.43
C GLY A 65 9.14 6.33 -12.55
N GLN A 66 8.38 5.32 -12.98
CA GLN A 66 6.92 5.36 -13.06
C GLN A 66 6.25 4.95 -11.75
N ILE A 67 6.91 4.07 -10.98
CA ILE A 67 6.57 3.73 -9.61
C ILE A 67 7.70 4.22 -8.70
N VAL A 68 7.35 4.83 -7.60
CA VAL A 68 8.28 5.32 -6.57
C VAL A 68 7.81 4.89 -5.19
N ARG A 69 8.69 5.03 -4.19
CA ARG A 69 8.30 4.85 -2.79
C ARG A 69 8.60 6.11 -1.99
N GLY A 70 7.73 6.42 -1.04
CA GLY A 70 7.88 7.60 -0.18
C GLY A 70 7.05 7.47 1.09
N TYR A 71 6.89 8.57 1.81
CA TYR A 71 6.14 8.65 3.06
C TYR A 71 4.91 9.57 2.92
N PRO A 72 3.98 9.27 1.98
CA PRO A 72 2.87 10.20 1.70
C PRO A 72 1.88 10.29 2.85
N MET A 73 1.76 9.27 3.70
CA MET A 73 0.79 9.27 4.80
C MET A 73 1.23 8.36 5.94
N ARG A 74 0.62 8.52 7.14
CA ARG A 74 0.75 7.65 8.32
C ARG A 74 2.17 7.50 8.86
N GLY A 75 3.16 8.23 8.32
CA GLY A 75 4.57 8.10 8.71
C GLY A 75 5.21 6.75 8.36
N THR A 76 4.69 6.06 7.34
CA THR A 76 5.20 4.78 6.84
C THR A 76 5.44 4.84 5.34
N VAL A 77 6.29 3.95 4.83
CA VAL A 77 6.62 3.88 3.40
C VAL A 77 5.46 3.28 2.60
N PHE A 78 5.16 3.90 1.46
CA PHE A 78 4.22 3.38 0.46
C PHE A 78 4.85 3.34 -0.92
N ALA A 79 4.45 2.37 -1.75
CA ALA A 79 4.66 2.40 -3.19
C ALA A 79 3.48 3.10 -3.85
N VAL A 80 3.78 4.03 -4.75
CA VAL A 80 2.81 4.90 -5.43
C VAL A 80 3.22 5.11 -6.89
N ALA A 81 2.30 5.48 -7.75
CA ALA A 81 2.65 6.02 -9.05
C ALA A 81 3.37 7.37 -8.87
N ALA A 82 4.36 7.65 -9.72
CA ALA A 82 5.21 8.84 -9.56
C ALA A 82 4.44 10.16 -9.62
N ASP A 83 3.35 10.21 -10.41
CA ASP A 83 2.43 11.34 -10.51
C ASP A 83 1.49 11.51 -9.31
N THR A 84 1.59 10.63 -8.35
CA THR A 84 0.71 10.61 -7.17
C THR A 84 1.45 11.02 -5.89
N LEU A 85 2.79 10.80 -5.82
CA LEU A 85 3.53 10.95 -4.56
C LEU A 85 3.47 12.37 -3.99
N ALA A 86 3.69 13.39 -4.82
CA ALA A 86 3.83 14.77 -4.35
C ALA A 86 2.50 15.28 -3.74
N TRP A 87 1.42 15.31 -4.53
CA TRP A 87 0.12 15.81 -4.03
C TRP A 87 -0.42 14.99 -2.85
N LEU A 88 -0.20 13.67 -2.85
CA LEU A 88 -0.68 12.82 -1.76
C LEU A 88 0.09 13.07 -0.46
N THR A 89 1.40 13.37 -0.57
CA THR A 89 2.23 13.76 0.58
C THR A 89 1.75 15.10 1.15
N GLU A 90 1.55 16.11 0.32
CA GLU A 90 1.04 17.42 0.73
C GLU A 90 -0.37 17.36 1.34
N LEU A 91 -1.21 16.46 0.82
CA LEU A 91 -2.56 16.24 1.37
C LEU A 91 -2.53 15.56 2.75
N CYS A 92 -1.67 14.55 2.97
CA CYS A 92 -1.82 13.61 4.08
C CYS A 92 -0.67 13.60 5.10
N ALA A 93 0.48 14.24 4.81
CA ALA A 93 1.68 14.08 5.63
C ALA A 93 1.84 15.08 6.78
N ASP A 94 0.96 16.07 6.94
CA ASP A 94 1.06 17.10 7.99
C ASP A 94 1.23 16.51 9.41
N GLY A 95 0.42 15.51 9.76
CA GLY A 95 0.49 14.85 11.07
C GLY A 95 1.79 14.05 11.25
N PRO A 96 2.13 13.16 10.32
CA PRO A 96 3.41 12.46 10.29
C PRO A 96 4.63 13.36 10.36
N LEU A 97 4.65 14.48 9.62
CA LEU A 97 5.77 15.43 9.63
C LEU A 97 5.91 16.12 11.01
N ARG A 98 4.81 16.59 11.59
CA ARG A 98 4.84 17.14 12.96
C ARG A 98 5.36 16.12 13.98
N ALA A 99 4.99 14.84 13.85
CA ALA A 99 5.48 13.79 14.72
C ALA A 99 6.98 13.50 14.50
N ALA A 100 7.47 13.57 13.26
CA ALA A 100 8.89 13.45 12.95
C ALA A 100 9.69 14.60 13.58
N ILE A 101 9.27 15.85 13.40
CA ILE A 101 9.90 17.03 14.00
C ILE A 101 9.94 16.92 15.54
N ALA A 102 8.83 16.53 16.17
CA ALA A 102 8.78 16.35 17.62
C ALA A 102 9.73 15.23 18.14
N ARG A 103 10.10 14.28 17.29
CA ARG A 103 11.04 13.20 17.64
C ARG A 103 12.50 13.62 17.58
N ARG A 104 12.86 14.69 16.86
CA ARG A 104 14.26 15.14 16.65
C ARG A 104 15.04 15.23 17.97
N GLY A 105 14.49 15.90 18.98
CA GLY A 105 15.14 16.08 20.29
C GLY A 105 15.54 14.77 20.97
N ARG A 106 14.72 13.70 20.85
CA ARG A 106 15.04 12.37 21.41
C ARG A 106 16.19 11.68 20.68
N LEU A 107 16.44 12.06 19.45
CA LEU A 107 17.53 11.54 18.61
C LEU A 107 18.78 12.42 18.66
N GLY A 108 18.74 13.54 19.42
CA GLY A 108 19.81 14.53 19.45
C GLY A 108 20.00 15.20 18.08
N LEU A 109 18.91 15.43 17.37
CA LEU A 109 18.88 16.14 16.09
C LEU A 109 18.26 17.54 16.29
N ASP A 110 18.83 18.51 15.61
CA ASP A 110 18.33 19.88 15.53
C ASP A 110 18.05 20.27 14.07
N GLU A 111 17.55 21.48 13.86
CA GLU A 111 17.21 22.00 12.53
C GLU A 111 18.45 22.15 11.64
N ALA A 112 19.59 22.56 12.21
CA ALA A 112 20.84 22.75 11.45
C ALA A 112 21.36 21.40 10.90
N GLN A 113 21.21 20.32 11.68
CA GLN A 113 21.59 18.97 11.23
C GLN A 113 20.64 18.44 10.13
N VAL A 114 19.34 18.74 10.21
CA VAL A 114 18.39 18.37 9.14
C VAL A 114 18.71 19.15 7.87
N GLU A 115 18.97 20.44 7.96
CA GLU A 115 19.34 21.24 6.80
C GLU A 115 20.69 20.77 6.21
N ARG A 116 21.67 20.49 7.04
CA ARG A 116 22.95 19.91 6.58
C ARG A 116 22.75 18.57 5.90
N ALA A 117 21.86 17.71 6.43
CA ALA A 117 21.55 16.42 5.82
C ALA A 117 20.90 16.61 4.43
N ARG A 118 20.02 17.62 4.28
CA ARG A 118 19.40 17.99 3.00
C ARG A 118 20.44 18.42 1.98
N GLU A 119 21.35 19.35 2.35
CA GLU A 119 22.40 19.84 1.47
C GLU A 119 23.30 18.69 0.96
N VAL A 120 23.76 17.82 1.88
CA VAL A 120 24.61 16.69 1.52
C VAL A 120 23.86 15.70 0.63
N LEU A 121 22.59 15.40 0.92
CA LEU A 121 21.74 14.58 0.07
C LEU A 121 21.62 15.16 -1.35
N GLU A 122 21.40 16.47 -1.48
CA GLU A 122 21.29 17.15 -2.77
C GLU A 122 22.59 17.02 -3.58
N VAL A 123 23.73 17.27 -2.96
CA VAL A 123 25.05 17.16 -3.63
C VAL A 123 25.32 15.71 -4.05
N ALA A 124 25.11 14.74 -3.15
CA ALA A 124 25.41 13.34 -3.41
C ALA A 124 24.48 12.71 -4.45
N ALA A 125 23.17 13.07 -4.42
CA ALA A 125 22.18 12.45 -5.28
C ALA A 125 22.02 13.15 -6.65
N ALA A 126 22.34 14.44 -6.78
CA ALA A 126 22.09 15.21 -8.00
C ALA A 126 22.63 14.58 -9.28
N PRO A 127 23.87 14.03 -9.32
CA PRO A 127 24.43 13.43 -10.54
C PRO A 127 23.66 12.18 -10.99
N HIS A 128 22.88 11.57 -10.11
CA HIS A 128 22.25 10.26 -10.29
C HIS A 128 20.70 10.31 -10.29
N SER A 129 20.09 11.47 -10.03
CA SER A 129 18.64 11.64 -9.83
C SER A 129 17.87 12.10 -11.06
N ARG A 130 18.40 11.97 -12.26
CA ARG A 130 17.61 12.14 -13.50
C ARG A 130 16.87 10.85 -13.82
N ARG A 131 15.73 10.92 -14.50
CA ARG A 131 15.03 9.72 -14.99
C ARG A 131 15.96 8.84 -15.81
N GLY A 132 15.94 7.52 -15.55
CA GLY A 132 16.90 6.57 -16.09
C GLY A 132 18.28 6.63 -15.42
N GLY A 133 18.47 7.49 -14.41
CA GLY A 133 19.65 7.48 -13.56
C GLY A 133 19.60 6.37 -12.51
N ARG A 134 20.75 6.09 -11.91
CA ARG A 134 20.88 4.98 -10.96
C ARG A 134 20.41 5.28 -9.53
N GLY A 135 20.17 6.55 -9.17
CA GLY A 135 20.02 6.98 -7.77
C GLY A 135 21.27 6.70 -6.94
N ILE A 136 21.21 6.91 -5.63
CA ILE A 136 22.25 6.52 -4.67
C ILE A 136 21.70 5.48 -3.69
N LEU A 137 22.51 4.50 -3.33
CA LEU A 137 22.15 3.51 -2.32
C LEU A 137 22.19 4.13 -0.93
N ARG A 138 21.45 3.55 0.03
CA ARG A 138 21.49 4.02 1.42
C ARG A 138 22.90 3.96 2.03
N ALA A 139 23.73 3.00 1.62
CA ALA A 139 25.11 2.90 2.06
C ALA A 139 25.95 4.08 1.52
N GLU A 140 25.74 4.48 0.26
CA GLU A 140 26.43 5.64 -0.34
C GLU A 140 25.99 6.95 0.36
N LEU A 141 24.70 7.12 0.64
CA LEU A 141 24.19 8.27 1.38
C LEU A 141 24.71 8.32 2.82
N ARG A 142 24.75 7.16 3.50
CA ARG A 142 25.31 7.03 4.84
C ARG A 142 26.75 7.52 4.85
N ALA A 143 27.59 7.05 3.95
CA ALA A 143 28.99 7.46 3.86
C ALA A 143 29.14 8.98 3.67
N ALA A 144 28.33 9.59 2.78
CA ALA A 144 28.34 11.03 2.55
C ALA A 144 27.91 11.82 3.80
N TRP A 145 26.91 11.35 4.55
CA TRP A 145 26.48 12.00 5.79
C TRP A 145 27.50 11.87 6.91
N GLU A 146 28.13 10.69 7.07
CA GLU A 146 29.19 10.46 8.07
C GLU A 146 30.42 11.33 7.78
N GLU A 147 30.82 11.49 6.52
CA GLU A 147 31.88 12.40 6.08
C GLU A 147 31.55 13.87 6.41
N ALA A 148 30.27 14.24 6.32
CA ALA A 148 29.77 15.57 6.69
C ALA A 148 29.57 15.76 8.20
N GLY A 149 29.93 14.79 9.04
CA GLY A 149 29.80 14.83 10.50
C GLY A 149 28.41 14.49 11.03
N LEU A 150 27.52 13.93 10.18
CA LEU A 150 26.18 13.51 10.58
C LEU A 150 26.19 12.02 10.97
N ALA A 151 25.88 11.71 12.23
CA ALA A 151 25.84 10.34 12.70
C ALA A 151 24.65 9.58 12.14
N TRP A 152 24.90 8.41 11.56
CA TRP A 152 23.84 7.51 11.08
C TRP A 152 23.20 6.66 12.20
N GLU A 153 23.98 6.32 13.21
CA GLU A 153 23.63 5.36 14.27
C GLU A 153 22.46 5.84 15.16
N GLY A 154 21.91 4.93 15.96
CA GLY A 154 20.83 5.23 16.91
C GLY A 154 19.50 5.60 16.24
N GLY A 155 19.33 5.24 14.97
CA GLY A 155 18.13 5.55 14.19
C GLY A 155 18.12 6.97 13.59
N ARG A 156 19.19 7.77 13.76
CA ARG A 156 19.30 9.14 13.25
C ARG A 156 19.23 9.19 11.72
N GLY A 157 20.08 8.42 11.02
CA GLY A 157 20.13 8.41 9.56
C GLY A 157 18.80 7.99 8.94
N TYR A 158 18.15 6.95 9.50
CA TYR A 158 16.83 6.55 9.06
C TYR A 158 15.78 7.67 9.26
N HIS A 159 15.84 8.35 10.40
CA HIS A 159 14.94 9.45 10.72
C HIS A 159 15.13 10.64 9.77
N LEU A 160 16.38 11.09 9.56
CA LEU A 160 16.72 12.16 8.63
C LEU A 160 16.22 11.85 7.22
N LEU A 161 16.50 10.66 6.70
CA LEU A 161 16.05 10.28 5.36
C LEU A 161 14.51 10.24 5.25
N ALA A 162 13.83 9.64 6.24
CA ALA A 162 12.37 9.57 6.25
C ALA A 162 11.75 10.98 6.33
N GLU A 163 12.32 11.88 7.12
CA GLU A 163 11.86 13.26 7.24
C GLU A 163 12.07 14.03 5.94
N LEU A 164 13.26 13.97 5.33
CA LEU A 164 13.55 14.63 4.05
C LEU A 164 12.66 14.11 2.91
N ILE A 165 12.34 12.82 2.89
CA ILE A 165 11.37 12.26 1.94
C ILE A 165 9.96 12.79 2.23
N THR A 166 9.54 12.87 3.50
CA THR A 166 8.24 13.42 3.88
C THR A 166 8.13 14.91 3.55
N MET A 167 9.23 15.65 3.60
CA MET A 167 9.31 17.05 3.18
C MET A 167 9.35 17.24 1.65
N GLY A 168 9.39 16.16 0.87
CA GLY A 168 9.40 16.22 -0.60
C GLY A 168 10.78 16.45 -1.23
N HIS A 169 11.89 16.40 -0.47
CA HIS A 169 13.24 16.58 -1.04
C HIS A 169 13.72 15.35 -1.82
N ALA A 170 13.32 14.15 -1.41
CA ALA A 170 13.72 12.88 -2.02
C ALA A 170 12.56 11.90 -2.12
N CYS A 171 12.78 10.83 -2.86
CA CYS A 171 11.97 9.61 -2.82
C CYS A 171 12.87 8.39 -3.08
N TYR A 172 12.31 7.21 -2.92
CA TYR A 172 12.95 5.98 -3.37
C TYR A 172 12.55 5.72 -4.82
N GLY A 173 13.52 5.56 -5.68
CA GLY A 173 13.39 5.40 -7.13
C GLY A 173 13.78 4.00 -7.61
N PRO A 174 14.82 3.86 -8.46
CA PRO A 174 15.11 2.62 -9.17
C PRO A 174 15.51 1.45 -8.26
N TRP A 175 15.24 0.25 -8.76
CA TRP A 175 15.64 -0.99 -8.12
C TRP A 175 17.12 -1.25 -8.29
N ARG A 176 17.85 -1.43 -7.20
CA ARG A 176 19.28 -1.71 -7.20
C ARG A 176 19.67 -2.62 -6.05
N GLU A 177 20.37 -3.71 -6.34
CA GLU A 177 21.02 -4.55 -5.34
C GLU A 177 20.09 -5.03 -4.20
N GLY A 178 18.80 -5.27 -4.52
CA GLY A 178 17.82 -5.71 -3.52
C GLY A 178 17.13 -4.59 -2.74
N GLU A 179 17.41 -3.31 -3.05
CA GLU A 179 16.72 -2.15 -2.47
C GLU A 179 16.28 -1.14 -3.54
N THR A 180 15.54 -0.12 -3.16
CA THR A 180 15.26 1.03 -4.01
C THR A 180 16.22 2.16 -3.66
N ALA A 181 16.94 2.68 -4.66
CA ALA A 181 17.88 3.78 -4.49
C ALA A 181 17.16 5.09 -4.15
N VAL A 182 17.85 5.99 -3.47
CA VAL A 182 17.36 7.35 -3.16
C VAL A 182 17.63 8.26 -4.35
N VAL A 183 16.65 9.08 -4.68
CA VAL A 183 16.71 10.09 -5.75
C VAL A 183 16.10 11.40 -5.28
N LEU A 184 16.50 12.52 -5.90
CA LEU A 184 15.89 13.83 -5.63
C LEU A 184 14.50 13.91 -6.25
N ALA A 185 13.49 14.21 -5.46
CA ALA A 185 12.10 14.26 -5.92
C ALA A 185 11.90 15.28 -7.06
N ARG A 186 12.51 16.47 -6.94
CA ARG A 186 12.39 17.57 -7.93
C ARG A 186 12.82 17.23 -9.36
N THR A 187 13.73 16.25 -9.51
CA THR A 187 14.26 15.84 -10.83
C THR A 187 13.77 14.47 -11.28
N TRP A 188 13.19 13.69 -10.35
CA TRP A 188 12.71 12.34 -10.62
C TRP A 188 11.21 12.29 -10.85
N LEU A 189 10.42 13.02 -10.05
CA LEU A 189 8.98 13.06 -10.20
C LEU A 189 8.55 13.92 -11.40
N PRO A 190 7.40 13.64 -12.01
CA PRO A 190 6.85 14.50 -13.05
C PRO A 190 6.55 15.90 -12.49
N THR A 191 6.77 16.94 -13.29
CA THR A 191 6.43 18.32 -12.91
C THR A 191 4.91 18.52 -12.83
N GLY A 192 4.46 19.44 -11.95
CA GLY A 192 3.04 19.77 -11.81
C GLY A 192 2.20 18.66 -11.19
N THR A 193 2.82 17.77 -10.41
CA THR A 193 2.14 16.67 -9.69
C THR A 193 2.06 16.90 -8.19
N ASP A 194 2.42 18.09 -7.72
CA ASP A 194 2.13 18.58 -6.38
C ASP A 194 0.65 19.00 -6.24
N LEU A 195 0.25 19.44 -5.07
CA LEU A 195 -1.14 19.80 -4.80
C LEU A 195 -1.59 21.01 -5.64
N ASP A 196 -0.69 21.97 -5.85
CA ASP A 196 -0.97 23.16 -6.66
C ASP A 196 -1.11 22.77 -8.14
N GLY A 197 -0.13 22.04 -8.69
CA GLY A 197 -0.13 21.65 -10.10
C GLY A 197 -1.26 20.70 -10.49
N ALA A 198 -1.62 19.74 -9.60
CA ALA A 198 -2.64 18.76 -9.89
C ALA A 198 -4.07 19.22 -9.55
N PHE A 199 -4.24 20.09 -8.56
CA PHE A 199 -5.54 20.46 -7.99
C PHE A 199 -5.70 21.96 -7.73
N ASN A 200 -4.83 22.83 -8.24
CA ASN A 200 -4.82 24.28 -7.97
C ASN A 200 -4.82 24.60 -6.45
N GLY A 201 -4.14 23.81 -5.65
CA GLY A 201 -4.12 23.93 -4.20
C GLY A 201 -5.39 23.47 -3.47
N ASP A 202 -6.41 23.00 -4.18
CA ASP A 202 -7.69 22.57 -3.62
C ASP A 202 -7.57 21.20 -2.93
N ARG A 203 -7.48 21.22 -1.59
CA ARG A 203 -7.40 20.03 -0.76
C ARG A 203 -8.67 19.16 -0.82
N THR A 204 -9.84 19.76 -1.05
CA THR A 204 -11.10 19.03 -1.18
C THR A 204 -11.13 18.25 -2.49
N ALA A 205 -10.69 18.86 -3.59
CA ALA A 205 -10.55 18.17 -4.87
C ALA A 205 -9.55 17.00 -4.79
N ALA A 206 -8.41 17.19 -4.14
CA ALA A 206 -7.43 16.12 -3.92
C ALA A 206 -7.98 15.01 -3.01
N ALA A 207 -8.74 15.32 -1.98
CA ALA A 207 -9.41 14.34 -1.11
C ALA A 207 -10.51 13.58 -1.87
N THR A 208 -11.22 14.24 -2.80
CA THR A 208 -12.21 13.63 -3.71
C THR A 208 -11.53 12.61 -4.62
N GLU A 209 -10.39 12.94 -5.22
CA GLU A 209 -9.62 12.01 -6.05
C GLU A 209 -9.10 10.82 -5.23
N LEU A 210 -8.60 11.05 -4.01
CA LEU A 210 -8.20 9.97 -3.12
C LEU A 210 -9.39 9.06 -2.76
N ALA A 211 -10.56 9.61 -2.46
CA ALA A 211 -11.78 8.86 -2.18
C ALA A 211 -12.23 8.03 -3.39
N ARG A 212 -12.21 8.62 -4.58
CA ARG A 212 -12.52 7.92 -5.85
C ARG A 212 -11.62 6.70 -6.03
N ARG A 213 -10.30 6.87 -5.94
CA ARG A 213 -9.34 5.76 -6.06
C ARG A 213 -9.53 4.71 -4.98
N TYR A 214 -9.74 5.15 -3.74
CA TYR A 214 -9.91 4.24 -2.61
C TYR A 214 -11.15 3.34 -2.78
N PHE A 215 -12.33 3.92 -3.03
CA PHE A 215 -13.56 3.14 -3.16
C PHE A 215 -13.60 2.31 -4.44
N THR A 216 -13.01 2.79 -5.53
CA THR A 216 -12.92 2.04 -6.79
C THR A 216 -12.00 0.82 -6.67
N SER A 217 -10.89 0.94 -5.94
CA SER A 217 -9.90 -0.15 -5.83
C SER A 217 -10.15 -1.07 -4.62
N ARG A 218 -10.71 -0.55 -3.52
CA ARG A 218 -10.87 -1.29 -2.25
C ARG A 218 -12.33 -1.49 -1.83
N GLY A 219 -13.28 -0.89 -2.53
CA GLY A 219 -14.70 -1.12 -2.23
C GLY A 219 -15.09 -2.60 -2.29
N PRO A 220 -16.11 -2.99 -1.53
CA PRO A 220 -16.99 -2.23 -0.65
C PRO A 220 -16.26 -1.75 0.62
N ALA A 221 -16.28 -0.46 0.85
CA ALA A 221 -15.62 0.17 2.01
C ALA A 221 -16.39 1.39 2.49
N GLY A 222 -16.30 1.71 3.78
CA GLY A 222 -16.97 2.85 4.37
C GLY A 222 -16.10 4.10 4.47
N GLU A 223 -16.73 5.23 4.80
CA GLU A 223 -16.05 6.50 5.08
C GLU A 223 -14.97 6.34 6.17
N ARG A 224 -15.27 5.55 7.21
CA ARG A 224 -14.35 5.29 8.30
C ARG A 224 -13.14 4.45 7.90
N ASP A 225 -13.28 3.60 6.89
CA ASP A 225 -12.15 2.86 6.31
C ASP A 225 -11.21 3.82 5.59
N LEU A 226 -11.75 4.74 4.76
CA LEU A 226 -10.97 5.79 4.09
C LEU A 226 -10.28 6.72 5.09
N ALA A 227 -11.00 7.17 6.13
CA ALA A 227 -10.41 8.01 7.18
C ALA A 227 -9.28 7.30 7.92
N TRP A 228 -9.44 6.01 8.20
CA TRP A 228 -8.39 5.20 8.81
C TRP A 228 -7.18 5.02 7.87
N PHE A 229 -7.42 4.80 6.58
CA PHE A 229 -6.39 4.63 5.55
C PHE A 229 -5.57 5.91 5.35
N SER A 230 -6.22 7.04 5.14
CA SER A 230 -5.59 8.31 4.80
C SER A 230 -5.11 9.12 6.02
N LYS A 231 -5.77 8.94 7.19
CA LYS A 231 -5.67 9.81 8.37
C LYS A 231 -6.15 11.23 8.13
N LEU A 232 -6.89 11.47 7.06
CA LEU A 232 -7.55 12.75 6.85
C LEU A 232 -8.66 12.99 7.87
N PRO A 233 -8.91 14.26 8.24
CA PRO A 233 -10.04 14.62 9.08
C PRO A 233 -11.37 14.22 8.43
N LEU A 234 -12.31 13.69 9.23
CA LEU A 234 -13.65 13.32 8.74
C LEU A 234 -14.39 14.53 8.14
N GLY A 235 -14.14 15.75 8.62
CA GLY A 235 -14.72 16.97 8.03
C GLY A 235 -14.38 17.10 6.55
N LEU A 236 -13.08 17.04 6.21
CA LEU A 236 -12.62 17.13 4.83
C LEU A 236 -13.18 15.98 3.95
N LEU A 237 -13.25 14.76 4.51
CA LEU A 237 -13.82 13.62 3.77
C LEU A 237 -15.32 13.80 3.49
N ARG A 238 -16.07 14.38 4.41
CA ARG A 238 -17.50 14.67 4.23
C ARG A 238 -17.76 15.77 3.22
N GLU A 239 -16.84 16.70 3.03
CA GLU A 239 -16.88 17.69 1.96
C GLU A 239 -16.54 17.07 0.59
N ALA A 240 -15.60 16.11 0.57
CA ALA A 240 -15.15 15.44 -0.64
C ALA A 240 -16.13 14.37 -1.16
N LEU A 241 -16.73 13.57 -0.27
CA LEU A 241 -17.55 12.41 -0.62
C LEU A 241 -18.72 12.72 -1.57
N PRO A 242 -19.52 13.77 -1.38
CA PRO A 242 -20.64 14.08 -2.29
C PRO A 242 -20.21 14.25 -3.75
N GLN A 243 -18.96 14.68 -3.99
CA GLN A 243 -18.42 14.90 -5.34
C GLN A 243 -18.11 13.59 -6.08
N VAL A 244 -17.91 12.49 -5.36
CA VAL A 244 -17.59 11.19 -5.94
C VAL A 244 -18.73 10.18 -5.83
N GLU A 245 -19.72 10.43 -4.97
CA GLU A 245 -20.86 9.51 -4.76
C GLU A 245 -21.63 9.18 -6.04
N ALA A 246 -21.78 10.16 -6.94
CA ALA A 246 -22.48 9.96 -8.22
C ALA A 246 -21.76 8.97 -9.16
N GLU A 247 -20.47 8.76 -8.95
CA GLU A 247 -19.63 7.85 -9.74
C GLU A 247 -19.54 6.45 -9.11
N LEU A 248 -20.13 6.24 -7.92
CA LEU A 248 -20.03 5.01 -7.14
C LEU A 248 -21.39 4.38 -6.92
N GLU A 249 -21.41 3.08 -6.80
CA GLU A 249 -22.52 2.37 -6.18
C GLU A 249 -22.35 2.32 -4.67
N SER A 250 -23.46 2.21 -3.95
CA SER A 250 -23.44 2.13 -2.49
C SER A 250 -24.53 1.23 -1.93
N GLY A 251 -24.31 0.77 -0.70
CA GLY A 251 -25.26 -0.08 0.01
C GLY A 251 -24.71 -0.50 1.37
N PHE A 252 -25.15 -1.65 1.85
CA PHE A 252 -24.85 -2.18 3.18
C PHE A 252 -24.49 -3.66 3.11
N ALA A 253 -23.72 -4.14 4.06
CA ALA A 253 -23.45 -5.57 4.24
C ALA A 253 -24.33 -6.10 5.38
N ASP A 254 -24.97 -7.26 5.17
CA ASP A 254 -25.64 -7.99 6.25
C ASP A 254 -24.63 -8.75 7.15
N ALA A 255 -25.14 -9.45 8.15
CA ALA A 255 -24.32 -10.21 9.11
C ALA A 255 -23.45 -11.30 8.45
N ASP A 256 -23.87 -11.83 7.30
CA ASP A 256 -23.12 -12.79 6.50
C ASP A 256 -22.17 -12.09 5.49
N GLY A 257 -22.20 -10.76 5.45
CA GLY A 257 -21.43 -9.93 4.53
C GLY A 257 -21.98 -9.91 3.11
N ARG A 258 -23.24 -10.27 2.89
CA ARG A 258 -23.91 -10.08 1.60
C ARG A 258 -24.18 -8.60 1.43
N LEU A 259 -23.93 -8.12 0.22
CA LEU A 259 -24.11 -6.72 -0.12
C LEU A 259 -25.49 -6.49 -0.67
N HIS A 260 -26.15 -5.45 -0.17
CA HIS A 260 -27.46 -4.99 -0.58
C HIS A 260 -27.34 -3.55 -1.06
N SER A 261 -27.90 -3.22 -2.20
CA SER A 261 -27.91 -1.86 -2.73
C SER A 261 -28.70 -0.91 -1.82
N THR A 262 -28.44 0.39 -1.93
CA THR A 262 -29.17 1.42 -1.14
C THR A 262 -30.67 1.36 -1.41
N ALA A 263 -31.11 1.04 -2.64
CA ALA A 263 -32.51 0.89 -2.99
C ALA A 263 -33.19 -0.28 -2.25
N GLU A 264 -32.45 -1.36 -1.96
CA GLU A 264 -32.96 -2.52 -1.20
C GLU A 264 -32.90 -2.25 0.31
N ALA A 265 -31.91 -1.45 0.78
CA ALA A 265 -31.69 -1.14 2.18
C ALA A 265 -32.70 -0.15 2.79
N ALA A 266 -33.45 0.59 1.99
CA ALA A 266 -34.57 1.47 2.44
C ALA A 266 -35.63 0.72 3.29
N ARG A 267 -35.47 -0.60 3.48
CA ARG A 267 -36.36 -1.47 4.25
C ARG A 267 -35.81 -1.91 5.61
N GLY A 268 -34.68 -1.31 6.14
CA GLY A 268 -34.26 -1.56 7.52
C GLY A 268 -32.79 -1.94 7.78
N GLY A 269 -31.83 -1.42 7.04
CA GLY A 269 -30.41 -1.67 7.30
C GLY A 269 -29.78 -0.66 8.26
N ASP A 270 -29.42 -1.07 9.49
CA ASP A 270 -28.70 -0.25 10.49
C ASP A 270 -27.15 -0.27 10.30
N GLY A 271 -26.63 -0.70 9.13
CA GLY A 271 -25.22 -0.86 8.85
C GLY A 271 -24.51 0.42 8.37
N GLU A 272 -23.17 0.44 8.48
CA GLU A 272 -22.35 1.48 7.85
C GLU A 272 -22.54 1.43 6.33
N ARG A 273 -22.78 2.60 5.69
CA ARG A 273 -22.87 2.73 4.23
C ARG A 273 -21.52 2.42 3.61
N LEU A 274 -21.49 1.50 2.67
CA LEU A 274 -20.31 1.10 1.92
C LEU A 274 -20.40 1.60 0.48
N PHE A 275 -19.26 1.95 -0.10
CA PHE A 275 -19.13 2.43 -1.47
C PHE A 275 -18.23 1.49 -2.26
N TRP A 276 -18.51 1.34 -3.55
CA TRP A 276 -17.72 0.54 -4.48
C TRP A 276 -17.89 1.04 -5.92
N ARG A 277 -17.03 0.59 -6.80
CA ARG A 277 -17.14 0.93 -8.23
C ARG A 277 -18.42 0.37 -8.86
N PRO A 278 -18.97 1.01 -9.91
CA PRO A 278 -20.07 0.47 -10.68
C PRO A 278 -19.78 -0.93 -11.22
N GLY A 279 -20.79 -1.79 -11.25
CA GLY A 279 -20.74 -3.14 -11.77
C GLY A 279 -19.95 -4.14 -10.89
N LEU A 280 -19.51 -3.76 -9.69
CA LEU A 280 -18.75 -4.69 -8.83
C LEU A 280 -19.56 -5.89 -8.39
N LEU A 281 -20.85 -5.70 -8.10
CA LEU A 281 -21.70 -6.79 -7.59
C LEU A 281 -22.01 -7.82 -8.69
N GLU A 282 -22.20 -7.38 -9.92
CA GLU A 282 -22.36 -8.23 -11.11
C GLU A 282 -21.09 -9.02 -11.38
N ASP A 283 -19.93 -8.34 -11.37
CA ASP A 283 -18.64 -8.99 -11.53
C ASP A 283 -18.38 -10.02 -10.43
N TYR A 284 -18.73 -9.68 -9.18
CA TYR A 284 -18.63 -10.60 -8.06
C TYR A 284 -19.55 -11.82 -8.20
N ALA A 285 -20.78 -11.62 -8.65
CA ALA A 285 -21.70 -12.73 -8.90
C ALA A 285 -21.14 -13.69 -9.95
N ALA A 286 -20.58 -13.15 -11.04
CA ALA A 286 -19.95 -13.93 -12.11
C ALA A 286 -18.68 -14.65 -11.66
N ALA A 287 -17.78 -13.96 -10.92
CA ALA A 287 -16.48 -14.47 -10.49
C ALA A 287 -16.45 -15.01 -9.04
N LYS A 288 -17.61 -15.25 -8.41
CA LYS A 288 -17.70 -15.68 -7.01
C LYS A 288 -16.86 -16.92 -6.69
N LYS A 289 -16.86 -17.93 -7.59
CA LYS A 289 -16.07 -19.15 -7.40
C LYS A 289 -14.56 -18.87 -7.39
N GLU A 290 -14.13 -17.93 -8.24
CA GLU A 290 -12.73 -17.52 -8.36
C GLU A 290 -12.28 -16.78 -7.10
N SER A 291 -13.08 -15.82 -6.61
CA SER A 291 -12.75 -15.05 -5.39
C SER A 291 -12.73 -15.89 -4.12
N MET A 292 -13.25 -17.12 -4.17
CA MET A 292 -13.24 -18.07 -3.05
C MET A 292 -12.14 -19.13 -3.13
N LYS A 293 -11.25 -19.06 -4.14
CA LYS A 293 -10.09 -19.95 -4.26
C LYS A 293 -9.02 -19.64 -3.21
N GLU A 294 -8.01 -20.48 -3.16
CA GLU A 294 -6.82 -20.26 -2.37
C GLU A 294 -6.03 -19.07 -2.91
N LEU A 295 -5.47 -18.25 -2.01
CA LEU A 295 -4.59 -17.12 -2.31
C LEU A 295 -3.41 -17.13 -1.34
N LEU A 296 -2.23 -16.77 -1.83
CA LEU A 296 -1.09 -16.38 -1.02
C LEU A 296 -0.87 -14.87 -1.16
N LEU A 297 -0.85 -14.16 -0.03
CA LEU A 297 -0.59 -12.74 0.00
C LEU A 297 0.75 -12.44 0.70
N PRO A 298 1.48 -11.43 0.24
CA PRO A 298 2.70 -10.97 0.92
C PRO A 298 2.40 -10.42 2.30
N GLY A 299 3.44 -10.12 3.06
CA GLY A 299 3.31 -9.31 4.27
C GLY A 299 2.81 -7.91 3.92
N PHE A 300 2.05 -7.30 4.82
CA PHE A 300 1.53 -5.94 4.64
C PHE A 300 0.62 -5.74 3.42
N ASP A 301 -0.01 -6.80 2.87
CA ASP A 301 -0.90 -6.66 1.71
C ASP A 301 -2.13 -5.79 2.00
N GLU A 302 -2.56 -5.04 0.98
CA GLU A 302 -3.68 -4.09 1.06
C GLU A 302 -5.03 -4.75 1.38
N LEU A 303 -5.21 -6.03 1.04
CA LEU A 303 -6.41 -6.76 1.45
C LEU A 303 -6.53 -6.86 2.97
N VAL A 304 -5.39 -6.89 3.70
CA VAL A 304 -5.34 -6.91 5.16
C VAL A 304 -5.27 -5.49 5.74
N LEU A 305 -4.48 -4.60 5.12
CA LEU A 305 -4.14 -3.29 5.67
C LEU A 305 -4.96 -2.12 5.14
N GLY A 306 -5.68 -2.32 4.05
CA GLY A 306 -6.46 -1.25 3.43
C GLY A 306 -7.70 -0.81 4.22
N TYR A 307 -8.09 -1.53 5.30
CA TYR A 307 -9.33 -1.34 6.04
C TYR A 307 -9.10 -1.13 7.53
N ARG A 308 -10.01 -0.42 8.18
CA ARG A 308 -10.00 -0.20 9.63
C ARG A 308 -10.26 -1.52 10.38
N ASP A 309 -11.28 -2.24 9.97
CA ASP A 309 -11.60 -3.57 10.52
C ASP A 309 -11.04 -4.68 9.62
N ARG A 310 -10.31 -5.61 10.22
CA ARG A 310 -9.72 -6.77 9.56
C ARG A 310 -10.44 -8.07 9.88
N LEU A 311 -11.42 -8.03 10.80
CA LEU A 311 -12.16 -9.21 11.23
C LEU A 311 -13.09 -9.74 10.14
N TYR A 312 -13.26 -9.02 9.04
CA TYR A 312 -13.94 -9.54 7.86
C TYR A 312 -13.18 -10.70 7.18
N LEU A 313 -11.86 -10.84 7.43
CA LEU A 313 -11.02 -11.94 6.90
C LEU A 313 -10.75 -13.04 7.93
N MET A 314 -10.92 -12.79 9.22
CA MET A 314 -10.49 -13.69 10.28
C MET A 314 -11.11 -13.30 11.63
N ASP A 315 -11.07 -14.22 12.58
CA ASP A 315 -11.37 -13.91 13.99
C ASP A 315 -10.20 -13.21 14.71
N ALA A 316 -10.44 -12.73 15.92
CA ALA A 316 -9.45 -12.02 16.72
C ALA A 316 -8.21 -12.88 17.08
N ALA A 317 -8.37 -14.20 17.21
CA ALA A 317 -7.25 -15.11 17.52
C ALA A 317 -6.28 -15.20 16.31
N ARG A 318 -6.83 -15.38 15.10
CA ARG A 318 -6.06 -15.38 13.85
C ARG A 318 -5.44 -14.00 13.57
N HIS A 319 -6.17 -12.91 13.88
CA HIS A 319 -5.63 -11.56 13.76
C HIS A 319 -4.36 -11.40 14.63
N ARG A 320 -4.39 -11.83 15.89
CA ARG A 320 -3.18 -11.82 16.75
C ARG A 320 -2.04 -12.69 16.19
N ALA A 321 -2.37 -13.81 15.54
CA ALA A 321 -1.35 -14.68 14.95
C ALA A 321 -0.64 -14.03 13.74
N ILE A 322 -1.34 -13.21 12.96
CA ILE A 322 -0.72 -12.49 11.82
C ILE A 322 -0.04 -11.18 12.24
N THR A 323 -0.34 -10.65 13.43
CA THR A 323 0.24 -9.40 13.98
C THR A 323 0.95 -9.68 15.31
N PRO A 324 2.07 -10.43 15.30
CA PRO A 324 2.73 -10.85 16.54
C PRO A 324 3.18 -9.63 17.35
N GLY A 325 2.83 -9.62 18.64
CA GLY A 325 3.20 -8.55 19.57
C GLY A 325 2.52 -7.21 19.30
N ASN A 326 1.60 -7.12 18.37
CA ASN A 326 0.91 -5.89 17.94
C ASN A 326 1.88 -4.71 17.67
N ASN A 327 3.08 -5.03 17.15
CA ASN A 327 4.20 -4.10 16.92
C ASN A 327 4.25 -3.52 15.49
N GLY A 328 3.13 -3.61 14.75
CA GLY A 328 3.02 -3.12 13.38
C GLY A 328 3.58 -4.06 12.31
N VAL A 329 4.04 -5.26 12.68
CA VAL A 329 4.44 -6.30 11.72
C VAL A 329 3.23 -7.12 11.29
N PHE A 330 3.07 -7.31 9.97
CA PHE A 330 2.03 -8.14 9.38
C PHE A 330 2.65 -9.29 8.59
N ARG A 331 2.35 -10.52 9.02
CA ARG A 331 2.85 -11.73 8.36
C ARG A 331 2.18 -11.95 7.01
N ARG A 332 2.87 -12.68 6.14
CA ARG A 332 2.31 -13.23 4.90
C ARG A 332 1.14 -14.16 5.23
N THR A 333 0.03 -14.04 4.49
CA THR A 333 -1.20 -14.77 4.78
C THR A 333 -1.60 -15.71 3.67
N ALA A 334 -2.07 -16.89 4.06
CA ALA A 334 -2.73 -17.85 3.17
C ALA A 334 -4.24 -17.77 3.39
N LEU A 335 -4.98 -17.49 2.32
CA LEU A 335 -6.43 -17.32 2.35
C LEU A 335 -7.12 -18.48 1.61
N ARG A 336 -8.34 -18.77 2.03
CA ARG A 336 -9.28 -19.67 1.35
C ARG A 336 -10.71 -19.26 1.69
N ARG A 337 -11.58 -19.22 0.68
CA ARG A 337 -12.99 -18.81 0.83
C ARG A 337 -13.17 -17.48 1.53
N GLY A 338 -12.29 -16.49 1.20
CA GLY A 338 -12.32 -15.18 1.83
C GLY A 338 -11.87 -15.13 3.28
N GLU A 339 -11.25 -16.21 3.80
CA GLU A 339 -10.75 -16.27 5.18
C GLU A 339 -9.25 -16.58 5.24
N VAL A 340 -8.55 -15.97 6.18
CA VAL A 340 -7.18 -16.34 6.54
C VAL A 340 -7.21 -17.72 7.19
N VAL A 341 -6.51 -18.68 6.57
CA VAL A 341 -6.39 -20.07 7.05
C VAL A 341 -5.01 -20.38 7.60
N GLY A 342 -4.02 -19.52 7.36
CA GLY A 342 -2.67 -19.70 7.84
C GLY A 342 -1.77 -18.51 7.54
N THR A 343 -0.54 -18.60 8.04
CA THR A 343 0.59 -17.74 7.63
C THR A 343 1.57 -18.58 6.83
N TRP A 344 2.39 -17.92 6.00
CA TRP A 344 3.37 -18.65 5.20
C TRP A 344 4.72 -17.94 5.15
N ALA A 345 5.77 -18.70 4.88
CA ALA A 345 7.12 -18.21 4.66
C ALA A 345 7.81 -19.05 3.56
N PRO A 346 8.73 -18.45 2.79
CA PRO A 346 9.64 -19.24 1.97
C PRO A 346 10.69 -19.90 2.86
N ALA A 347 11.02 -21.16 2.60
CA ALA A 347 12.11 -21.86 3.23
C ALA A 347 13.03 -22.47 2.16
N GLY A 348 14.29 -22.67 2.51
CA GLY A 348 15.33 -23.13 1.58
C GLY A 348 15.71 -22.07 0.55
N SER A 349 16.62 -22.44 -0.36
CA SER A 349 17.12 -21.57 -1.42
C SER A 349 17.29 -22.33 -2.74
N GLY A 350 17.29 -21.59 -3.85
CA GLY A 350 17.43 -22.18 -5.19
C GLY A 350 16.40 -23.27 -5.45
N LYS A 351 16.85 -24.44 -5.93
CA LYS A 351 15.97 -25.59 -6.24
C LYS A 351 15.31 -26.23 -5.02
N ARG A 352 15.78 -25.92 -3.79
CA ARG A 352 15.20 -26.41 -2.53
C ARG A 352 14.20 -25.44 -1.92
N ARG A 353 13.87 -24.36 -2.60
CA ARG A 353 12.86 -23.38 -2.13
C ARG A 353 11.50 -24.06 -2.02
N ARG A 354 10.87 -23.96 -0.88
CA ARG A 354 9.56 -24.55 -0.58
C ARG A 354 8.71 -23.63 0.26
N LEU A 355 7.41 -23.87 0.24
CA LEU A 355 6.45 -23.19 1.11
C LEU A 355 6.49 -23.80 2.53
N GLU A 356 6.66 -22.95 3.54
CA GLU A 356 6.31 -23.27 4.93
C GLU A 356 4.97 -22.64 5.28
N LEU A 357 3.93 -23.49 5.38
CA LEU A 357 2.58 -23.08 5.75
C LEU A 357 2.32 -23.40 7.22
N THR A 358 2.18 -22.37 8.06
CA THR A 358 1.70 -22.48 9.45
C THR A 358 0.18 -22.35 9.43
N ALA A 359 -0.50 -23.48 9.55
CA ALA A 359 -1.95 -23.54 9.52
C ALA A 359 -2.57 -22.98 10.83
N LEU A 360 -3.51 -22.07 10.71
CA LEU A 360 -4.33 -21.50 11.80
C LEU A 360 -5.75 -22.11 11.82
N ARG A 361 -6.07 -22.87 10.78
CA ARG A 361 -7.27 -23.72 10.63
C ARG A 361 -6.87 -25.01 9.93
N PRO A 362 -7.68 -26.09 10.04
CA PRO A 362 -7.41 -27.32 9.30
C PRO A 362 -7.27 -27.07 7.80
N VAL A 363 -6.17 -27.54 7.23
CA VAL A 363 -5.84 -27.47 5.80
C VAL A 363 -5.62 -28.91 5.32
N SER A 364 -6.42 -29.37 4.36
CA SER A 364 -6.29 -30.71 3.79
C SER A 364 -5.04 -30.81 2.90
N GLU A 365 -4.59 -32.03 2.61
CA GLU A 365 -3.46 -32.30 1.74
C GLU A 365 -3.69 -31.69 0.32
N ALA A 366 -4.87 -31.87 -0.25
CA ALA A 366 -5.22 -31.27 -1.53
C ALA A 366 -5.14 -29.73 -1.54
N GLN A 367 -5.40 -29.09 -0.39
CA GLN A 367 -5.24 -27.64 -0.24
C GLN A 367 -3.76 -27.25 -0.10
N ARG A 368 -2.95 -28.03 0.62
CA ARG A 368 -1.50 -27.83 0.69
C ARG A 368 -0.88 -27.86 -0.71
N HIS A 369 -1.19 -28.85 -1.51
CA HIS A 369 -0.72 -28.92 -2.90
C HIS A 369 -1.16 -27.72 -3.77
N ARG A 370 -2.34 -27.12 -3.49
CA ARG A 370 -2.74 -25.88 -4.19
C ARG A 370 -1.92 -24.69 -3.73
N PHE A 371 -1.65 -24.55 -2.44
CA PHE A 371 -0.76 -23.50 -1.93
C PHE A 371 0.69 -23.67 -2.42
N ASP A 372 1.19 -24.90 -2.53
CA ASP A 372 2.53 -25.16 -3.10
C ASP A 372 2.62 -24.67 -4.55
N ARG A 373 1.63 -24.96 -5.40
CA ARG A 373 1.59 -24.42 -6.78
C ARG A 373 1.49 -22.90 -6.83
N LEU A 374 0.71 -22.28 -5.94
CA LEU A 374 0.65 -20.81 -5.84
C LEU A 374 1.99 -20.23 -5.42
N PHE A 375 2.72 -20.91 -4.55
CA PHE A 375 4.03 -20.50 -4.10
C PHE A 375 5.10 -20.60 -5.20
N GLU A 376 5.04 -21.66 -6.02
CA GLU A 376 5.94 -21.81 -7.18
C GLU A 376 5.79 -20.66 -8.17
N ALA A 377 4.54 -20.21 -8.40
CA ALA A 377 4.20 -19.09 -9.28
C ALA A 377 4.26 -17.73 -8.59
N PHE A 378 4.56 -17.66 -7.28
CA PHE A 378 4.48 -16.41 -6.51
C PHE A 378 5.54 -15.40 -6.98
N PRO A 379 5.14 -14.17 -7.39
CA PRO A 379 6.07 -13.18 -7.90
C PRO A 379 6.93 -12.61 -6.76
N VAL A 380 8.23 -12.85 -6.81
CA VAL A 380 9.20 -12.28 -5.85
C VAL A 380 10.31 -11.57 -6.60
N PRO A 381 10.75 -10.40 -6.15
CA PRO A 381 11.94 -9.74 -6.69
C PRO A 381 13.18 -10.60 -6.33
N ARG A 382 14.09 -10.71 -7.28
CA ARG A 382 15.37 -11.42 -7.14
C ARG A 382 16.53 -10.45 -7.23
#